data_fbcb8ee4e0b3489c1072a680d6cd7c27
#
_entry.id   fbcb8ee4e0b3489c1072a680d6cd7c27
#
_cell.length_a   1.000
_cell.length_b   1.000
_cell.length_c   1.000
_cell.angle_alpha   90.00
_cell.angle_beta   90.00
_cell.angle_gamma   90.00
#
_symmetry.space_group_name_H-M   'P 1'
#
loop_
_entity.id
_entity.type
_entity.pdbx_description
1 polymer ?
#
loop_
_entity_poly.entity_id
_entity_poly.type
_entity_poly.pdbx_seq_one_letter_code
_entity_poly.pdbx_strand_id
1 'polypeptide(L)'
;MAASTYLRVIRLKCGVSILELERHSSFSNQYLSALELGNIKRTERNERLLRCAMEEVIASRERTVDELRRMLLQYQGRLLETVEADSNEL
;
A
#
# COMPACT_ATOMS: atom_id res chain seq x y z
N MET A 1 -8.13 25.83 9.17
CA MET A 1 -7.37 24.84 8.38
C MET A 1 -7.43 23.50 9.10
N ALA A 2 -7.87 22.47 8.41
CA ALA A 2 -7.95 21.15 9.03
C ALA A 2 -6.57 20.55 9.24
N ALA A 3 -6.33 20.05 10.44
CA ALA A 3 -5.09 19.35 10.75
C ALA A 3 -5.08 17.99 10.06
N SER A 4 -3.94 17.60 9.53
CA SER A 4 -3.74 16.28 8.94
C SER A 4 -2.90 15.44 9.87
N THR A 5 -3.22 14.17 9.99
CA THR A 5 -2.41 13.23 10.76
C THR A 5 -1.12 12.92 10.02
N TYR A 6 -0.09 12.52 10.75
CA TYR A 6 1.15 12.07 10.12
C TYR A 6 0.92 10.85 9.23
N LEU A 7 0.00 9.97 9.61
CA LEU A 7 -0.34 8.82 8.78
C LEU A 7 -0.77 9.26 7.38
N ARG A 8 -1.66 10.23 7.30
CA ARG A 8 -2.12 10.74 6.01
C ARG A 8 -0.98 11.38 5.21
N VAL A 9 -0.15 12.19 5.86
CA VAL A 9 0.99 12.83 5.21
C VAL A 9 1.96 11.79 4.66
N ILE A 10 2.32 10.80 5.47
CA ILE A 10 3.23 9.73 5.05
C ILE A 10 2.63 8.95 3.88
N ARG A 11 1.38 8.58 3.99
CA ARG A 11 0.70 7.80 2.98
C ARG A 11 0.68 8.53 1.63
N LEU A 12 0.26 9.78 1.64
CA LEU A 12 0.17 10.58 0.41
C LEU A 12 1.56 10.83 -0.20
N LYS A 13 2.53 11.12 0.64
CA LYS A 13 3.89 11.37 0.18
C LYS A 13 4.52 10.14 -0.46
N CYS A 14 4.22 8.98 0.06
CA CYS A 14 4.80 7.72 -0.42
C CYS A 14 3.89 6.99 -1.42
N GLY A 15 2.80 7.61 -1.83
CA GLY A 15 1.93 7.03 -2.84
C GLY A 15 1.21 5.76 -2.39
N VAL A 16 0.88 5.66 -1.10
CA VAL A 16 0.10 4.54 -0.57
C VAL A 16 -1.37 4.95 -0.59
N SER A 17 -2.19 4.28 -1.39
CA SER A 17 -3.61 4.58 -1.43
C SER A 17 -4.30 4.06 -0.18
N ILE A 18 -5.46 4.64 0.13
CA ILE A 18 -6.23 4.17 1.27
C ILE A 18 -6.73 2.73 1.05
N LEU A 19 -6.96 2.35 -0.21
CA LEU A 19 -7.34 0.98 -0.55
C LEU A 19 -6.20 0.00 -0.30
N GLU A 20 -4.98 0.40 -0.59
CA GLU A 20 -3.81 -0.43 -0.30
C GLU A 20 -3.67 -0.63 1.21
N LEU A 21 -3.85 0.43 1.98
CA LEU A 21 -3.78 0.32 3.43
C LEU A 21 -4.92 -0.55 3.97
N GLU A 22 -6.11 -0.40 3.43
CA GLU A 22 -7.26 -1.22 3.83
C GLU A 22 -7.01 -2.72 3.66
N ARG A 23 -6.35 -3.10 2.55
CA ARG A 23 -6.02 -4.51 2.30
C ARG A 23 -5.14 -5.13 3.36
N HIS A 24 -4.34 -4.32 4.03
CA HIS A 24 -3.37 -4.79 5.03
C HIS A 24 -3.81 -4.46 6.45
N SER A 25 -5.03 -4.00 6.63
CA SER A 25 -5.54 -3.64 7.94
C SER A 25 -6.88 -4.30 8.21
N SER A 26 -7.29 -4.29 9.47
CA SER A 26 -8.61 -4.73 9.87
C SER A 26 -9.65 -3.61 9.82
N PHE A 27 -9.22 -2.39 9.46
CA PHE A 27 -10.11 -1.24 9.42
C PHE A 27 -10.75 -1.09 8.05
N SER A 28 -11.98 -0.59 8.02
CA SER A 28 -12.64 -0.24 6.77
C SER A 28 -12.07 1.07 6.22
N ASN A 29 -12.31 1.31 4.93
CA ASN A 29 -11.93 2.56 4.27
C ASN A 29 -12.48 3.78 5.00
N GLN A 30 -13.77 3.75 5.38
CA GLN A 30 -14.39 4.86 6.08
C GLN A 30 -13.76 5.11 7.45
N TYR A 31 -13.44 4.03 8.17
CA TYR A 31 -12.80 4.16 9.47
C TYR A 31 -11.39 4.72 9.35
N LEU A 32 -10.63 4.24 8.35
CA LEU A 32 -9.28 4.76 8.06
C LEU A 32 -9.33 6.25 7.72
N SER A 33 -10.28 6.65 6.88
CA SER A 33 -10.45 8.06 6.53
C SER A 33 -10.75 8.92 7.75
N ALA A 34 -11.63 8.43 8.63
CA ALA A 34 -11.98 9.15 9.84
C ALA A 34 -10.79 9.28 10.79
N LEU A 35 -9.98 8.23 10.90
CA LEU A 35 -8.75 8.27 11.71
C LEU A 35 -7.76 9.28 11.15
N GLU A 36 -7.58 9.29 9.83
CA GLU A 36 -6.64 10.20 9.17
C GLU A 36 -7.02 11.66 9.30
N LEU A 37 -8.31 11.93 9.35
CA LEU A 37 -8.80 13.30 9.48
C LEU A 37 -8.90 13.75 10.93
N GLY A 38 -8.58 12.88 11.88
CA GLY A 38 -8.65 13.22 13.29
C GLY A 38 -10.05 13.21 13.87
N ASN A 39 -11.02 12.61 13.16
CA ASN A 39 -12.41 12.57 13.59
C ASN A 39 -12.69 11.47 14.61
N ILE A 40 -11.75 10.58 14.81
CA ILE A 40 -11.85 9.50 15.79
C ILE A 40 -10.69 9.68 16.79
N LYS A 41 -11.02 9.50 18.07
CA LYS A 41 -10.03 9.67 19.13
C LYS A 41 -8.86 8.70 18.94
N ARG A 42 -7.65 9.24 19.05
CA ARG A 42 -6.42 8.45 18.97
C ARG A 42 -6.29 7.55 20.21
N THR A 43 -6.01 6.27 19.97
CA THR A 43 -5.74 5.30 21.03
C THR A 43 -4.44 4.56 20.70
N GLU A 44 -3.79 4.05 21.74
CA GLU A 44 -2.59 3.24 21.55
C GLU A 44 -2.86 2.00 20.71
N ARG A 45 -4.04 1.41 20.88
CA ARG A 45 -4.43 0.24 20.10
C ARG A 45 -4.50 0.58 18.61
N ASN A 46 -5.18 1.67 18.25
CA ASN A 46 -5.31 2.09 16.86
C ASN A 46 -3.94 2.44 16.27
N GLU A 47 -3.11 3.13 17.04
CA GLU A 47 -1.75 3.49 16.61
C GLU A 47 -0.95 2.23 16.27
N ARG A 48 -1.00 1.22 17.14
CA ARG A 48 -0.28 -0.04 16.93
C ARG A 48 -0.79 -0.81 15.73
N LEU A 49 -2.12 -0.88 15.56
CA LEU A 49 -2.73 -1.59 14.44
C LEU A 49 -2.41 -0.92 13.11
N LEU A 50 -2.40 0.41 13.09
CA LEU A 50 -2.02 1.16 11.89
C LEU A 50 -0.55 0.97 11.54
N ARG A 51 0.31 0.95 12.54
CA ARG A 51 1.72 0.68 12.34
C ARG A 51 1.95 -0.70 11.73
N CYS A 52 1.27 -1.71 12.27
CA CYS A 52 1.35 -3.07 11.72
C CYS A 52 0.88 -3.12 10.28
N ALA A 53 -0.22 -2.43 9.97
CA ALA A 53 -0.74 -2.37 8.61
C ALA A 53 0.26 -1.73 7.66
N MET A 54 0.89 -0.63 8.06
CA MET A 54 1.92 0.02 7.25
C MET A 54 3.15 -0.87 7.07
N GLU A 55 3.54 -1.60 8.09
CA GLU A 55 4.66 -2.54 7.99
C GLU A 55 4.34 -3.66 6.99
N GLU A 56 3.09 -4.12 6.96
CA GLU A 56 2.67 -5.11 5.95
C GLU A 56 2.67 -4.53 4.54
N VAL A 57 2.29 -3.26 4.37
CA VAL A 57 2.40 -2.57 3.08
C VAL A 57 3.86 -2.57 2.62
N ILE A 58 4.77 -2.22 3.52
CA ILE A 58 6.21 -2.20 3.22
C ILE A 58 6.68 -3.58 2.77
N ALA A 59 6.35 -4.62 3.53
CA ALA A 59 6.76 -5.99 3.21
C ALA A 59 6.21 -6.44 1.85
N SER A 60 4.96 -6.10 1.58
CA SER A 60 4.32 -6.41 0.29
C SER A 60 5.04 -5.73 -0.87
N ARG A 61 5.39 -4.45 -0.71
CA ARG A 61 6.10 -3.70 -1.75
C ARG A 61 7.51 -4.20 -1.97
N GLU A 62 8.19 -4.61 -0.90
CA GLU A 62 9.53 -5.19 -1.03
C GLU A 62 9.49 -6.48 -1.83
N ARG A 63 8.50 -7.34 -1.61
CA ARG A 63 8.32 -8.56 -2.39
C ARG A 63 8.07 -8.25 -3.86
N THR A 64 7.24 -7.24 -4.14
CA THR A 64 6.94 -6.83 -5.51
C THR A 64 8.19 -6.29 -6.22
N VAL A 65 8.99 -5.51 -5.52
CA VAL A 65 10.24 -4.97 -6.08
C VAL A 65 11.21 -6.10 -6.40
N ASP A 66 11.35 -7.07 -5.50
CA ASP A 66 12.23 -8.21 -5.72
C ASP A 66 11.77 -9.04 -6.91
N GLU A 67 10.48 -9.28 -7.03
CA GLU A 67 9.92 -9.99 -8.18
C GLU A 67 10.15 -9.22 -9.47
N LEU A 68 9.93 -7.92 -9.45
CA LEU A 68 10.15 -7.07 -10.61
C LEU A 68 11.60 -7.13 -11.08
N ARG A 69 12.56 -7.05 -10.16
CA ARG A 69 13.97 -7.17 -10.48
C ARG A 69 14.27 -8.50 -11.14
N ARG A 70 13.73 -9.57 -10.58
CA ARG A 70 13.96 -10.93 -11.06
C ARG A 70 13.41 -11.10 -12.47
N MET A 71 12.18 -10.59 -12.72
CA MET A 71 11.55 -10.67 -14.02
C MET A 71 12.28 -9.83 -15.07
N LEU A 72 12.74 -8.64 -14.69
CA LEU A 72 13.52 -7.81 -15.62
C LEU A 72 14.83 -8.49 -16.04
N LEU A 73 15.49 -9.19 -15.12
CA LEU A 73 16.67 -9.95 -15.44
C LEU A 73 16.36 -11.13 -16.35
N GLN A 74 15.27 -11.83 -16.06
CA GLN A 74 14.84 -12.99 -16.83
C GLN A 74 14.56 -12.64 -18.29
N TYR A 75 13.94 -11.48 -18.52
CA TYR A 75 13.53 -11.05 -19.85
C TYR A 75 14.41 -9.93 -20.41
N GLN A 76 15.61 -9.80 -19.91
CA GLN A 76 16.55 -8.77 -20.36
C GLN A 76 16.83 -8.93 -21.86
N GLY A 77 16.64 -7.85 -22.60
CA GLY A 77 16.78 -7.86 -24.06
C GLY A 77 15.56 -8.37 -24.80
N ARG A 78 14.53 -8.77 -24.09
CA ARG A 78 13.33 -9.39 -24.66
C ARG A 78 12.02 -8.72 -24.22
N LEU A 79 12.11 -7.55 -23.59
CA LEU A 79 10.93 -6.88 -22.99
C LEU A 79 9.81 -6.58 -23.99
N LEU A 80 10.16 -6.38 -25.25
CA LEU A 80 9.19 -6.05 -26.29
C LEU A 80 8.76 -7.26 -27.12
N GLU A 81 9.27 -8.46 -26.79
CA GLU A 81 8.73 -9.67 -27.40
C GLU A 81 7.31 -9.89 -26.93
N THR A 82 6.49 -10.36 -27.85
CA THR A 82 5.09 -10.66 -27.53
C THR A 82 4.97 -12.08 -26.98
N VAL A 83 4.04 -12.25 -26.05
CA VAL A 83 3.69 -13.57 -25.54
C VAL A 83 2.22 -13.80 -25.79
N GLU A 84 1.84 -15.06 -26.02
CA GLU A 84 0.43 -15.42 -26.02
C GLU A 84 -0.05 -15.46 -24.58
N ALA A 85 -0.90 -14.52 -24.24
CA ALA A 85 -1.47 -14.45 -22.91
C ALA A 85 -2.99 -14.54 -23.02
N ASP A 86 -3.58 -15.33 -22.12
CA ASP A 86 -5.03 -15.31 -21.95
C ASP A 86 -5.46 -13.95 -21.40
N SER A 87 -6.68 -13.54 -21.75
CA SER A 87 -7.21 -12.26 -21.26
C SER A 87 -7.18 -12.16 -19.74
N ASN A 88 -7.15 -13.26 -19.03
CA ASN A 88 -7.11 -13.28 -17.57
C ASN A 88 -5.74 -12.97 -17.00
N GLU A 89 -4.70 -12.98 -17.83
CA GLU A 89 -3.33 -12.70 -17.39
C GLU A 89 -2.99 -11.20 -17.48
N LEU A 90 -3.84 -10.48 -18.13
CA LEU A 90 -3.68 -9.04 -18.32
C LEU A 90 -4.64 -8.28 -17.40
#